data_2009fe2f6d0e4016e5c7887f6f9e36c2
#
_entry.id   2009fe2f6d0e4016e5c7887f6f9e36c2
#
_cell.length_a   1.000
_cell.length_b   1.000
_cell.length_c   1.000
_cell.angle_alpha   90.00
_cell.angle_beta   90.00
_cell.angle_gamma   90.00
#
_symmetry.space_group_name_H-M   'P 1'
#
loop_
_entity.id
_entity.type
_entity.pdbx_description
1 polymer ?
#
loop_
_entity_poly.entity_id
_entity_poly.type
_entity_poly.pdbx_seq_one_letter_code
_entity_poly.pdbx_strand_id
1 'polypeptide(L)'
;MAEEDHEPSRLEQFREIVDLDPDDYFSHFGYASALFDVGRYPEAVLEFREAIRLKPDYSAAFRDLGKALERSGAHAEAMQAYCQGIPIAERNGDLQTLKEMRVFLKRLEQGQGQET
;
A
#
# COMPACT_ATOMS: atom_id res chain seq x y z
N MET A 1 32.50 -9.92 -16.71
CA MET A 1 31.61 -10.84 -16.07
C MET A 1 30.32 -10.16 -15.72
N ALA A 2 29.21 -10.80 -16.03
CA ALA A 2 27.90 -10.20 -15.82
C ALA A 2 27.61 -9.85 -14.36
N GLU A 3 28.12 -10.67 -13.44
CA GLU A 3 27.90 -10.45 -12.01
C GLU A 3 28.57 -9.19 -11.48
N GLU A 4 29.64 -8.76 -12.12
CA GLU A 4 30.35 -7.55 -11.70
C GLU A 4 29.58 -6.29 -12.02
N ASP A 5 28.71 -6.39 -13.03
CA ASP A 5 27.92 -5.24 -13.50
C ASP A 5 26.49 -5.29 -12.97
N HIS A 6 26.20 -6.24 -12.09
CA HIS A 6 24.85 -6.38 -11.52
C HIS A 6 24.50 -5.19 -10.65
N GLU A 7 23.44 -4.48 -11.02
CA GLU A 7 22.88 -3.45 -10.16
C GLU A 7 21.74 -4.03 -9.35
N PRO A 8 21.63 -3.68 -8.07
CA PRO A 8 20.51 -4.17 -7.27
C PRO A 8 19.19 -3.64 -7.83
N SER A 9 18.17 -4.48 -7.84
CA SER A 9 16.85 -4.08 -8.23
C SER A 9 16.31 -3.04 -7.25
N ARG A 10 15.23 -2.33 -7.65
CA ARG A 10 14.53 -1.41 -6.77
C ARG A 10 14.07 -2.11 -5.49
N LEU A 11 13.61 -3.36 -5.63
CA LEU A 11 13.18 -4.17 -4.50
C LEU A 11 14.33 -4.43 -3.51
N GLU A 12 15.48 -4.84 -4.03
CA GLU A 12 16.67 -5.10 -3.19
C GLU A 12 17.14 -3.83 -2.49
N GLN A 13 17.12 -2.70 -3.19
CA GLN A 13 17.51 -1.41 -2.64
C GLN A 13 16.62 -1.01 -1.46
N PHE A 14 15.30 -1.12 -1.62
CA PHE A 14 14.37 -0.78 -0.56
C PHE A 14 14.47 -1.73 0.62
N ARG A 15 14.70 -3.01 0.34
CA ARG A 15 14.91 -3.98 1.42
C ARG A 15 16.12 -3.60 2.28
N GLU A 16 17.21 -3.22 1.64
CA GLU A 16 18.40 -2.78 2.38
C GLU A 16 18.12 -1.54 3.22
N ILE A 17 17.40 -0.58 2.66
CA ILE A 17 17.05 0.65 3.36
C ILE A 17 16.21 0.34 4.61
N VAL A 18 15.21 -0.53 4.47
CA VAL A 18 14.38 -0.95 5.61
C VAL A 18 15.22 -1.65 6.67
N ASP A 19 16.16 -2.50 6.26
CA ASP A 19 17.03 -3.22 7.20
C ASP A 19 17.92 -2.24 7.99
N LEU A 20 18.34 -1.15 7.34
CA LEU A 20 19.19 -0.14 7.98
C LEU A 20 18.41 0.78 8.92
N ASP A 21 17.15 1.05 8.60
CA ASP A 21 16.31 1.94 9.41
C ASP A 21 14.88 1.40 9.46
N PRO A 22 14.64 0.39 10.30
CA PRO A 22 13.33 -0.28 10.33
C PRO A 22 12.21 0.56 10.96
N ASP A 23 12.54 1.71 11.54
CA ASP A 23 11.53 2.59 12.15
C ASP A 23 11.11 3.74 11.24
N ASP A 24 11.60 3.79 10.01
CA ASP A 24 11.22 4.81 9.04
C ASP A 24 10.03 4.36 8.21
N TYR A 25 8.88 5.02 8.42
CA TYR A 25 7.65 4.67 7.71
C TYR A 25 7.78 4.80 6.19
N PHE A 26 8.53 5.79 5.73
CA PHE A 26 8.66 6.04 4.30
C PHE A 26 9.46 4.92 3.61
N SER A 27 10.45 4.35 4.29
CA SER A 27 11.21 3.21 3.79
C SER A 27 10.33 1.98 3.63
N HIS A 28 9.47 1.70 4.61
CA HIS A 28 8.52 0.59 4.52
C HIS A 28 7.52 0.83 3.40
N PHE A 29 7.04 2.05 3.24
CA PHE A 29 6.13 2.39 2.16
C PHE A 29 6.79 2.17 0.79
N GLY A 30 8.03 2.59 0.63
CA GLY A 30 8.79 2.37 -0.60
C GLY A 30 9.00 0.90 -0.90
N TYR A 31 9.36 0.12 0.12
CA TYR A 31 9.53 -1.33 -0.04
C TYR A 31 8.20 -1.99 -0.41
N ALA A 32 7.12 -1.62 0.26
CA ALA A 32 5.78 -2.12 -0.06
C ALA A 32 5.42 -1.83 -1.52
N SER A 33 5.69 -0.62 -1.99
CA SER A 33 5.42 -0.25 -3.38
C SER A 33 6.23 -1.08 -4.36
N ALA A 34 7.50 -1.35 -4.05
CA ALA A 34 8.36 -2.21 -4.87
C ALA A 34 7.84 -3.65 -4.91
N LEU A 35 7.38 -4.17 -3.77
CA LEU A 35 6.78 -5.50 -3.69
C LEU A 35 5.49 -5.57 -4.52
N PHE A 36 4.66 -4.54 -4.43
CA PHE A 36 3.44 -4.44 -5.22
C PHE A 36 3.74 -4.47 -6.72
N ASP A 37 4.74 -3.71 -7.15
CA ASP A 37 5.09 -3.59 -8.56
C ASP A 37 5.56 -4.92 -9.18
N VAL A 38 6.13 -5.80 -8.37
CA VAL A 38 6.54 -7.13 -8.84
C VAL A 38 5.49 -8.21 -8.55
N GLY A 39 4.31 -7.82 -8.09
CA GLY A 39 3.19 -8.75 -7.88
C GLY A 39 3.23 -9.53 -6.57
N ARG A 40 4.10 -9.16 -5.65
CA ARG A 40 4.18 -9.81 -4.33
C ARG A 40 3.24 -9.13 -3.35
N TYR A 41 1.94 -9.28 -3.63
CA TYR A 41 0.90 -8.52 -2.93
C TYR A 41 0.77 -8.84 -1.44
N PRO A 42 0.77 -10.11 -0.99
CA PRO A 42 0.68 -10.39 0.45
C PRO A 42 1.83 -9.77 1.25
N GLU A 43 3.02 -9.77 0.69
CA GLU A 43 4.18 -9.14 1.35
C GLU A 43 4.05 -7.63 1.34
N ALA A 44 3.54 -7.05 0.24
CA ALA A 44 3.27 -5.61 0.17
C ALA A 44 2.28 -5.19 1.26
N VAL A 45 1.24 -6.00 1.49
CA VAL A 45 0.25 -5.73 2.55
C VAL A 45 0.95 -5.57 3.91
N LEU A 46 1.85 -6.50 4.24
CA LEU A 46 2.56 -6.45 5.52
C LEU A 46 3.38 -5.17 5.66
N GLU A 47 4.05 -4.77 4.59
CA GLU A 47 4.90 -3.57 4.63
C GLU A 47 4.07 -2.28 4.65
N PHE A 48 2.95 -2.24 3.94
CA PHE A 48 2.04 -1.09 4.04
C PHE A 48 1.47 -0.97 5.45
N ARG A 49 1.12 -2.08 6.10
CA ARG A 49 0.64 -2.06 7.49
C ARG A 49 1.70 -1.56 8.45
N GLU A 50 2.96 -1.92 8.21
CA GLU A 50 4.06 -1.44 9.02
C GLU A 50 4.25 0.08 8.86
N ALA A 51 4.14 0.59 7.64
CA ALA A 51 4.19 2.03 7.39
C ALA A 51 3.08 2.76 8.15
N ILE A 52 1.88 2.19 8.16
CA ILE A 52 0.75 2.76 8.89
C ILE A 52 0.97 2.72 10.39
N ARG A 53 1.54 1.62 10.90
CA ARG A 53 1.86 1.52 12.33
C ARG A 53 2.79 2.65 12.76
N LEU A 54 3.79 2.93 11.92
CA LEU A 54 4.79 3.96 12.21
C LEU A 54 4.26 5.38 11.98
N LYS A 55 3.33 5.55 11.05
CA LYS A 55 2.71 6.84 10.74
C LYS A 55 1.21 6.65 10.48
N PRO A 56 0.39 6.65 11.55
CA PRO A 56 -1.04 6.32 11.42
C PRO A 56 -1.87 7.30 10.60
N ASP A 57 -1.36 8.49 10.33
CA ASP A 57 -2.06 9.50 9.53
C ASP A 57 -1.56 9.58 8.08
N TYR A 58 -0.85 8.56 7.62
CA TYR A 58 -0.31 8.54 6.26
C TYR A 58 -1.36 7.99 5.30
N SER A 59 -2.17 8.88 4.73
CA SER A 59 -3.32 8.52 3.91
C SER A 59 -2.96 7.69 2.68
N ALA A 60 -1.84 7.98 2.02
CA ALA A 60 -1.42 7.24 0.83
C ALA A 60 -1.18 5.75 1.14
N ALA A 61 -0.73 5.44 2.36
CA ALA A 61 -0.50 4.05 2.75
C ALA A 61 -1.81 3.28 2.84
N PHE A 62 -2.90 3.91 3.29
CA PHE A 62 -4.22 3.26 3.32
C PHE A 62 -4.73 2.98 1.91
N ARG A 63 -4.57 3.94 0.98
CA ARG A 63 -4.94 3.73 -0.41
C ARG A 63 -4.21 2.54 -1.01
N ASP A 64 -2.90 2.50 -0.83
CA ASP A 64 -2.06 1.47 -1.44
C ASP A 64 -2.22 0.12 -0.74
N LEU A 65 -2.46 0.12 0.57
CA LEU A 65 -2.85 -1.08 1.30
C LEU A 65 -4.13 -1.68 0.72
N GLY A 66 -5.14 -0.83 0.51
CA GLY A 66 -6.39 -1.27 -0.10
C GLY A 66 -6.17 -1.90 -1.46
N LYS A 67 -5.34 -1.28 -2.30
CA LYS A 67 -5.03 -1.82 -3.63
C LYS A 67 -4.34 -3.19 -3.53
N ALA A 68 -3.38 -3.32 -2.61
CA ALA A 68 -2.68 -4.59 -2.42
C ALA A 68 -3.63 -5.69 -1.92
N LEU A 69 -4.54 -5.33 -1.03
CA LEU A 69 -5.56 -6.26 -0.52
C LEU A 69 -6.50 -6.69 -1.64
N GLU A 70 -6.93 -5.78 -2.51
CA GLU A 70 -7.74 -6.14 -3.67
C GLU A 70 -7.02 -7.15 -4.56
N ARG A 71 -5.75 -6.89 -4.86
CA ARG A 71 -4.95 -7.78 -5.70
C ARG A 71 -4.72 -9.14 -5.05
N SER A 72 -4.76 -9.20 -3.72
CA SER A 72 -4.68 -10.46 -2.97
C SER A 72 -6.02 -11.18 -2.86
N GLY A 73 -7.10 -10.58 -3.36
CA GLY A 73 -8.44 -11.15 -3.25
C GLY A 73 -9.14 -10.88 -1.91
N ALA A 74 -8.55 -10.06 -1.04
CA ALA A 74 -9.08 -9.75 0.28
C ALA A 74 -9.98 -8.51 0.20
N HIS A 75 -11.12 -8.63 -0.49
CA HIS A 75 -11.96 -7.48 -0.82
C HIS A 75 -12.57 -6.81 0.40
N ALA A 76 -13.00 -7.58 1.39
CA ALA A 76 -13.57 -7.01 2.62
C ALA A 76 -12.54 -6.19 3.39
N GLU A 77 -11.31 -6.69 3.49
CA GLU A 77 -10.23 -5.97 4.15
C GLU A 77 -9.83 -4.72 3.36
N ALA A 78 -9.85 -4.81 2.02
CA ALA A 78 -9.59 -3.65 1.17
C ALA A 78 -10.60 -2.53 1.43
N MET A 79 -11.88 -2.88 1.55
CA MET A 79 -12.92 -1.91 1.87
C MET A 79 -12.66 -1.25 3.22
N GLN A 80 -12.24 -2.03 4.22
CA GLN A 80 -11.88 -1.50 5.53
C GLN A 80 -10.74 -0.50 5.43
N ALA A 81 -9.70 -0.82 4.65
CA ALA A 81 -8.56 0.07 4.48
C ALA A 81 -8.99 1.41 3.88
N TYR A 82 -9.83 1.37 2.84
CA TYR A 82 -10.34 2.61 2.25
C TYR A 82 -11.21 3.39 3.21
N CYS A 83 -12.10 2.71 3.94
CA CYS A 83 -12.94 3.38 4.93
C CYS A 83 -12.15 4.07 6.03
N GLN A 84 -11.05 3.46 6.44
CA GLN A 84 -10.16 4.05 7.46
C GLN A 84 -9.35 5.21 6.89
N GLY A 85 -8.91 5.11 5.65
CA GLY A 85 -8.07 6.11 5.02
C GLY A 85 -8.81 7.37 4.58
N ILE A 86 -10.08 7.27 4.22
CA ILE A 86 -10.87 8.39 3.72
C ILE A 86 -10.90 9.57 4.70
N PRO A 87 -11.29 9.39 5.98
CA PRO A 87 -11.29 10.52 6.91
C PRO A 87 -9.90 11.09 7.18
N ILE A 88 -8.88 10.24 7.10
CA ILE A 88 -7.49 10.70 7.27
C ILE A 88 -7.10 11.61 6.10
N ALA A 89 -7.40 11.20 4.87
CA ALA A 89 -7.11 11.99 3.70
C ALA A 89 -7.87 13.33 3.72
N GLU A 90 -9.13 13.31 4.20
CA GLU A 90 -9.91 14.55 4.37
C GLU A 90 -9.22 15.52 5.33
N ARG A 91 -8.85 15.03 6.52
CA ARG A 91 -8.20 15.87 7.52
C ARG A 91 -6.86 16.42 7.04
N ASN A 92 -6.14 15.63 6.24
CA ASN A 92 -4.84 16.05 5.72
C ASN A 92 -4.95 16.97 4.51
N GLY A 93 -6.13 17.11 3.93
CA GLY A 93 -6.30 17.86 2.69
C GLY A 93 -5.73 17.14 1.47
N ASP A 94 -5.56 15.82 1.55
CA ASP A 94 -5.05 14.97 0.48
C ASP A 94 -6.17 14.64 -0.50
N LEU A 95 -6.58 15.63 -1.29
CA LEU A 95 -7.78 15.52 -2.10
C LEU A 95 -7.69 14.45 -3.19
N GLN A 96 -6.51 14.29 -3.79
CA GLN A 96 -6.32 13.26 -4.83
C GLN A 96 -6.47 11.87 -4.24
N THR A 97 -5.79 11.60 -3.14
CA THR A 97 -5.87 10.31 -2.45
C THR A 97 -7.30 10.02 -1.97
N LEU A 98 -7.96 11.05 -1.45
CA LEU A 98 -9.36 10.95 -1.02
C LEU A 98 -10.27 10.52 -2.18
N LYS A 99 -10.16 11.19 -3.32
CA LYS A 99 -10.97 10.88 -4.50
C LYS A 99 -10.74 9.46 -4.97
N GLU A 100 -9.48 9.04 -5.02
CA GLU A 100 -9.13 7.69 -5.45
C GLU A 100 -9.75 6.63 -4.54
N MET A 101 -9.61 6.81 -3.23
CA MET A 101 -10.18 5.84 -2.28
C MET A 101 -11.70 5.75 -2.36
N ARG A 102 -12.37 6.90 -2.54
CA ARG A 102 -13.82 6.91 -2.72
C ARG A 102 -14.26 6.14 -3.95
N VAL A 103 -13.53 6.32 -5.05
CA VAL A 103 -13.83 5.59 -6.29
C VAL A 103 -13.60 4.09 -6.11
N PHE A 104 -12.48 3.71 -5.52
CA PHE A 104 -12.16 2.30 -5.29
C PHE A 104 -13.17 1.63 -4.38
N LEU A 105 -13.53 2.30 -3.28
CA LEU A 105 -14.52 1.78 -2.34
C LEU A 105 -15.87 1.57 -3.02
N LYS A 106 -16.34 2.58 -3.76
CA LYS A 106 -17.62 2.49 -4.45
C LYS A 106 -17.65 1.33 -5.45
N ARG A 107 -16.56 1.15 -6.18
CA ARG A 107 -16.44 0.05 -7.13
C ARG A 107 -16.54 -1.31 -6.43
N LEU A 108 -15.87 -1.46 -5.29
CA LEU A 108 -15.93 -2.70 -4.51
C LEU A 108 -17.34 -2.96 -3.97
N GLU A 109 -18.00 -1.92 -3.47
CA GLU A 109 -19.37 -2.04 -2.98
C GLU A 109 -20.32 -2.49 -4.08
N GLN A 110 -20.18 -1.93 -5.26
CA GLN A 110 -20.99 -2.29 -6.42
C GLN A 110 -20.72 -3.72 -6.88
N GLY A 111 -19.44 -4.11 -6.90
CA GLY A 111 -19.06 -5.46 -7.28
C GLY A 111 -19.64 -6.51 -6.34
N GLN A 112 -19.60 -6.25 -5.03
CA GLN A 112 -20.19 -7.16 -4.04
C GLN A 112 -21.71 -7.24 -4.18
N GLY A 113 -22.37 -6.12 -4.48
CA GLY A 113 -23.79 -6.11 -4.72
C GLY A 113 -24.19 -6.94 -5.92
N GLN A 114 -23.35 -7.01 -6.92
CA GLN A 114 -23.60 -7.78 -8.14
C GLN A 114 -23.42 -9.28 -7.94
N GLU A 115 -22.63 -9.69 -6.96
CA GLU A 115 -22.38 -11.11 -6.68
C GLU A 115 -23.54 -11.78 -5.96
N THR A 116 -24.42 -11.01 -5.39
CA THR A 116 -25.59 -11.54 -4.70
C THR A 116 -26.77 -11.71 -5.64
#